data_359d716b35d74cec8f9b199070f52fde
#
_entry.id   359d716b35d74cec8f9b199070f52fde
#
_cell.length_a   1.000
_cell.length_b   1.000
_cell.length_c   1.000
_cell.angle_alpha   90.00
_cell.angle_beta   90.00
_cell.angle_gamma   90.00
#
_symmetry.space_group_name_H-M   'P 1'
#
loop_
_entity.id
_entity.type
_entity.pdbx_description
1 polymer ?
#
loop_
_entity_poly.entity_id
_entity_poly.type
_entity_poly.pdbx_seq_one_letter_code
_entity_poly.pdbx_strand_id
1 'polypeptide(L)'
;GRTPFSQGSNGRDHNPFGFSVFFAGGGCRAGHAYGATDELGYRAEDNVCDVYDMWATVLHLMGLDHEALTYRYGGRDVRLTDVHGDVIEGVVG
;
A
#
# COMPACT_ATOMS: atom_id res chain seq x y z
N GLY A 1 4.65 -6.17 9.80
CA GLY A 1 5.85 -5.82 9.24
C GLY A 1 7.13 -6.06 10.02
N ARG A 2 7.40 -7.31 10.43
CA ARG A 2 8.67 -7.69 11.07
C ARG A 2 9.29 -8.83 10.32
N THR A 3 10.63 -8.96 10.39
CA THR A 3 11.36 -10.07 9.78
C THR A 3 10.97 -11.38 10.45
N PRO A 4 11.03 -12.52 9.72
CA PRO A 4 10.63 -13.81 10.30
C PRO A 4 11.59 -14.36 11.36
N PHE A 5 12.81 -13.85 11.42
CA PHE A 5 13.82 -14.30 12.37
C PHE A 5 14.35 -13.13 13.18
N SER A 6 14.80 -13.43 14.40
CA SER A 6 15.49 -12.44 15.23
C SER A 6 16.79 -12.02 14.58
N GLN A 7 17.06 -10.71 14.66
CA GLN A 7 18.31 -10.13 14.21
C GLN A 7 18.94 -9.40 15.40
N GLY A 8 20.16 -9.76 15.71
CA GLY A 8 20.81 -9.33 16.93
C GLY A 8 20.41 -10.23 18.11
N SER A 9 20.42 -9.69 19.33
CA SER A 9 20.25 -10.48 20.54
C SER A 9 18.80 -10.73 20.91
N ASN A 10 17.87 -9.85 20.48
CA ASN A 10 16.47 -9.95 20.90
C ASN A 10 15.57 -9.11 19.99
N GLY A 11 14.49 -9.73 19.56
CA GLY A 11 13.51 -9.06 18.70
C GLY A 11 13.81 -9.17 17.22
N ARG A 12 12.89 -8.65 16.41
CA ARG A 12 12.95 -8.71 14.94
C ARG A 12 12.88 -7.29 14.37
N ASP A 13 13.57 -7.10 13.25
CA ASP A 13 13.60 -5.80 12.57
C ASP A 13 12.28 -5.48 11.88
N HIS A 14 12.10 -4.21 11.55
CA HIS A 14 11.04 -3.78 10.65
C HIS A 14 11.24 -4.44 9.29
N ASN A 15 10.15 -4.79 8.64
CA ASN A 15 10.20 -5.46 7.34
C ASN A 15 9.40 -4.65 6.30
N PRO A 16 10.09 -3.95 5.37
CA PRO A 16 9.40 -3.20 4.32
C PRO A 16 8.98 -4.09 3.13
N PHE A 17 9.42 -5.34 3.07
CA PHE A 17 9.16 -6.23 1.93
C PHE A 17 7.82 -6.94 2.00
N GLY A 18 7.16 -6.91 3.15
CA GLY A 18 5.83 -7.47 3.32
C GLY A 18 5.22 -7.02 4.62
N PHE A 19 4.08 -6.37 4.56
CA PHE A 19 3.35 -5.94 5.74
C PHE A 19 1.87 -5.80 5.39
N SER A 20 1.04 -5.73 6.41
CA SER A 20 -0.41 -5.63 6.25
C SER A 20 -0.89 -4.22 6.55
N VAL A 21 -1.89 -3.78 5.80
CA VAL A 21 -2.65 -2.57 6.09
C VAL A 21 -4.12 -2.92 6.16
N PHE A 22 -4.89 -2.07 6.84
CA PHE A 22 -6.30 -2.29 7.09
C PHE A 22 -7.10 -1.10 6.58
N PHE A 23 -8.15 -1.40 5.80
CA PHE A 23 -9.12 -0.41 5.34
C PHE A 23 -10.51 -0.77 5.85
N ALA A 24 -11.31 0.23 6.22
CA ALA A 24 -12.69 0.02 6.64
C ALA A 24 -13.58 1.19 6.22
N GLY A 25 -14.75 0.88 5.74
CA GLY A 25 -15.74 1.89 5.32
C GLY A 25 -15.43 2.46 3.95
N GLY A 26 -16.00 3.60 3.63
CA GLY A 26 -15.61 4.44 2.48
C GLY A 26 -15.64 3.78 1.11
N GLY A 27 -16.45 2.75 0.90
CA GLY A 27 -16.51 2.02 -0.36
C GLY A 27 -15.54 0.85 -0.47
N CYS A 28 -14.83 0.52 0.62
CA CYS A 28 -13.98 -0.67 0.65
C CYS A 28 -14.81 -1.93 0.65
N ARG A 29 -14.27 -2.98 0.04
CA ARG A 29 -14.91 -4.30 0.05
C ARG A 29 -14.82 -4.89 1.46
N ALA A 30 -15.98 -5.18 2.06
CA ALA A 30 -16.03 -5.68 3.42
C ALA A 30 -15.61 -7.15 3.49
N GLY A 31 -14.90 -7.51 4.58
CA GLY A 31 -14.55 -8.90 4.87
C GLY A 31 -13.66 -9.55 3.83
N HIS A 32 -12.83 -8.78 3.16
CA HIS A 32 -11.97 -9.26 2.07
C HIS A 32 -10.50 -9.07 2.42
N ALA A 33 -9.70 -10.10 2.15
CA ALA A 33 -8.25 -10.02 2.25
C ALA A 33 -7.65 -10.04 0.84
N TYR A 34 -6.73 -9.14 0.56
CA TYR A 34 -6.12 -8.98 -0.76
C TYR A 34 -4.61 -9.12 -0.64
N GLY A 35 -4.04 -9.99 -1.46
CA GLY A 35 -2.62 -10.23 -1.47
C GLY A 35 -2.16 -11.18 -0.37
N ALA A 36 -0.94 -11.61 -0.46
CA ALA A 36 -0.33 -12.51 0.51
C ALA A 36 1.18 -12.41 0.46
N THR A 37 1.82 -12.78 1.56
CA THR A 37 3.27 -12.92 1.61
C THR A 37 3.66 -14.36 1.28
N ASP A 38 4.98 -14.62 1.22
CA ASP A 38 5.51 -15.97 1.17
C ASP A 38 5.23 -16.71 2.49
N GLU A 39 5.61 -17.98 2.56
CA GLU A 39 5.36 -18.84 3.72
C GLU A 39 5.96 -18.31 5.02
N LEU A 40 7.06 -17.56 4.93
CA LEU A 40 7.75 -17.02 6.10
C LEU A 40 7.21 -15.63 6.51
N GLY A 41 6.35 -15.04 5.70
CA GLY A 41 5.87 -13.67 5.93
C GLY A 41 6.93 -12.62 5.68
N TYR A 42 7.92 -12.93 4.85
CA TYR A 42 9.04 -12.01 4.60
C TYR A 42 8.74 -11.05 3.45
N ARG A 43 8.32 -11.58 2.30
CA ARG A 43 8.09 -10.76 1.09
C ARG A 43 6.66 -10.88 0.62
N ALA A 44 6.10 -9.79 0.14
CA ALA A 44 4.84 -9.83 -0.60
C ALA A 44 5.05 -10.65 -1.87
N GLU A 45 4.16 -11.60 -2.13
CA GLU A 45 4.30 -12.56 -3.22
C GLU A 45 3.08 -12.58 -4.13
N ASP A 46 1.88 -12.54 -3.57
CA ASP A 46 0.64 -12.64 -4.31
C ASP A 46 -0.06 -11.28 -4.34
N ASN A 47 -0.50 -10.84 -5.51
CA ASN A 47 -1.14 -9.55 -5.73
C ASN A 47 -0.35 -8.40 -5.08
N VAL A 48 0.93 -8.33 -5.41
CA VAL A 48 1.85 -7.36 -4.81
C VAL A 48 1.43 -5.94 -5.15
N CYS A 49 1.35 -5.10 -4.13
CA CYS A 49 1.13 -3.67 -4.30
C CYS A 49 2.04 -2.90 -3.37
N ASP A 50 2.29 -1.65 -3.68
CA ASP A 50 3.17 -0.81 -2.90
C ASP A 50 2.41 0.36 -2.25
N VAL A 51 3.15 1.22 -1.58
CA VAL A 51 2.60 2.39 -0.89
C VAL A 51 1.92 3.36 -1.86
N TYR A 52 2.41 3.48 -3.09
CA TYR A 52 1.80 4.34 -4.09
C TYR A 52 0.44 3.80 -4.53
N ASP A 53 0.32 2.47 -4.67
CA ASP A 53 -0.95 1.81 -4.99
C ASP A 53 -1.96 2.03 -3.86
N MET A 54 -1.51 1.93 -2.62
CA MET A 54 -2.35 2.20 -1.45
C MET A 54 -2.89 3.62 -1.48
N TRP A 55 -2.05 4.62 -1.72
CA TRP A 55 -2.48 6.01 -1.77
C TRP A 55 -3.37 6.30 -2.97
N ALA A 56 -3.09 5.71 -4.13
CA ALA A 56 -3.97 5.81 -5.29
C ALA A 56 -5.38 5.29 -4.96
N THR A 57 -5.45 4.17 -4.24
CA THR A 57 -6.72 3.58 -3.80
C THR A 57 -7.47 4.48 -2.83
N VAL A 58 -6.76 5.04 -1.83
CA VAL A 58 -7.37 5.97 -0.87
C VAL A 58 -7.95 7.19 -1.58
N LEU A 59 -7.21 7.80 -2.49
CA LEU A 59 -7.67 8.95 -3.25
C LEU A 59 -8.86 8.60 -4.12
N HIS A 60 -8.86 7.43 -4.76
CA HIS A 60 -9.99 6.94 -5.55
C HIS A 60 -11.25 6.80 -4.69
N LEU A 61 -11.13 6.22 -3.51
CA LEU A 61 -12.24 6.05 -2.58
C LEU A 61 -12.79 7.38 -2.07
N MET A 62 -11.95 8.41 -2.04
CA MET A 62 -12.35 9.78 -1.70
C MET A 62 -12.93 10.55 -2.88
N GLY A 63 -13.04 9.94 -4.04
CA GLY A 63 -13.56 10.57 -5.24
C GLY A 63 -12.56 11.45 -5.98
N LEU A 64 -11.28 11.27 -5.72
CA LEU A 64 -10.22 12.07 -6.34
C LEU A 64 -9.42 11.23 -7.34
N ASP A 65 -9.04 11.84 -8.45
CA ASP A 65 -8.13 11.22 -9.41
C ASP A 65 -6.70 11.54 -8.99
N HIS A 66 -5.95 10.52 -8.56
CA HIS A 66 -4.58 10.71 -8.07
C HIS A 66 -3.63 11.23 -9.16
N GLU A 67 -3.94 11.00 -10.43
CA GLU A 67 -3.12 11.48 -11.53
C GLU A 67 -3.34 12.97 -11.79
N ALA A 68 -4.56 13.47 -11.55
CA ALA A 68 -4.92 14.87 -11.74
C ALA A 68 -4.63 15.73 -10.51
N LEU A 69 -4.55 15.13 -9.31
CA LEU A 69 -4.31 15.85 -8.07
C LEU A 69 -2.82 16.14 -7.91
N THR A 70 -2.45 17.40 -8.11
CA THR A 70 -1.06 17.83 -8.03
C THR A 70 -0.91 19.01 -7.07
N TYR A 71 0.30 19.22 -6.60
CA TYR A 71 0.68 20.43 -5.90
C TYR A 71 2.03 20.91 -6.45
N ARG A 72 2.26 22.22 -6.34
CA ARG A 72 3.48 22.81 -6.89
C ARG A 72 4.60 22.79 -5.86
N TYR A 73 5.71 22.19 -6.24
CA TYR A 73 6.88 22.12 -5.38
C TYR A 73 8.15 22.20 -6.22
N GLY A 74 9.04 23.09 -5.84
CA GLY A 74 10.32 23.24 -6.55
C GLY A 74 10.19 23.62 -8.02
N GLY A 75 9.11 24.33 -8.40
CA GLY A 75 8.87 24.75 -9.77
C GLY A 75 8.21 23.73 -10.66
N ARG A 76 7.77 22.60 -10.12
CA ARG A 76 7.02 21.61 -10.91
C ARG A 76 5.78 21.13 -10.14
N ASP A 77 4.81 20.62 -10.89
CA ASP A 77 3.61 20.03 -10.32
C ASP A 77 3.91 18.58 -9.91
N VAL A 78 3.61 18.24 -8.66
CA VAL A 78 3.93 16.93 -8.08
C VAL A 78 2.65 16.24 -7.67
N ARG A 79 2.49 14.96 -8.04
CA ARG A 79 1.41 14.10 -7.57
C ARG A 79 1.77 13.50 -6.22
N LEU A 80 0.76 13.18 -5.40
CA LEU A 80 0.99 12.48 -4.14
C LEU A 80 1.54 11.07 -4.36
N THR A 81 1.24 10.46 -5.48
CA THR A 81 1.74 9.14 -5.88
C THR A 81 2.94 9.22 -6.82
N ASP A 82 3.49 10.41 -7.02
CA ASP A 82 4.57 10.68 -7.98
C ASP A 82 4.19 10.17 -9.37
N VAL A 83 5.02 9.35 -10.00
CA VAL A 83 4.72 8.76 -11.32
C VAL A 83 4.19 7.31 -11.21
N HIS A 84 3.92 6.87 -9.99
CA HIS A 84 3.53 5.50 -9.68
C HIS A 84 2.08 5.44 -9.20
N GLY A 85 1.63 4.24 -8.93
CA GLY A 85 0.37 3.99 -8.25
C GLY A 85 -0.76 3.57 -9.16
N ASP A 86 -1.33 2.42 -8.86
CA ASP A 86 -2.53 1.91 -9.50
C ASP A 86 -3.58 1.64 -8.42
N VAL A 87 -4.83 1.94 -8.72
CA VAL A 87 -5.93 1.64 -7.80
C VAL A 87 -6.03 0.13 -7.61
N ILE A 88 -6.07 -0.32 -6.35
CA ILE A 88 -6.20 -1.74 -6.01
C ILE A 88 -7.68 -2.10 -6.13
N GLU A 89 -8.11 -2.56 -7.30
CA GLU A 89 -9.52 -2.80 -7.57
C GLU A 89 -10.11 -3.92 -6.71
N GLY A 90 -9.28 -4.87 -6.29
CA GLY A 90 -9.73 -5.95 -5.39
C GLY A 90 -10.17 -5.49 -4.01
N VAL A 91 -9.77 -4.29 -3.60
CA VAL A 91 -10.12 -3.68 -2.30
C VAL A 91 -11.36 -2.80 -2.40
N VAL A 92 -11.64 -2.25 -3.58
CA VAL A 92 -12.78 -1.38 -3.84
C VAL A 92 -14.04 -2.22 -3.98
N GLY A 93 -15.05 -1.88 -3.21
CA GLY A 93 -16.33 -2.60 -3.20
C GLY A 93 -17.29 -2.22 -4.31
#